data_f59976814ab2c4d7bbf5ee3a480fe9f3
#
_entry.id   f59976814ab2c4d7bbf5ee3a480fe9f3
#
_cell.length_a   1.000
_cell.length_b   1.000
_cell.length_c   1.000
_cell.angle_alpha   90.00
_cell.angle_beta   90.00
_cell.angle_gamma   90.00
#
_symmetry.space_group_name_H-M   'P 1'
#
loop_
_entity.id
_entity.type
_entity.pdbx_description
1 polymer ?
#
loop_
_entity_poly.entity_id
_entity_poly.type
_entity_poly.pdbx_seq_one_letter_code
_entity_poly.pdbx_strand_id
1 'polypeptide(L)'
;MKLRLVYETHSTTLDNEQGIATGWLPGELSAAGHREAAELGARRKDVDVVFSSDLRRAVQTVEASGLTAPHFQDWRLRECNYGSLNGAPRGALEPRVNRVQTPFPGGQSYWEVMELTRSFLEDLKRWHDGQVVLIVAHSANRWSLDHLLGSRASLEDLVAAPFEWRPGWEYVL
;
A
#
# COMPACT_ATOMS: atom_id res chain seq x y z
N MET A 1 15.62 -16.82 11.12
CA MET A 1 14.40 -16.48 11.89
C MET A 1 13.33 -16.01 10.91
N LYS A 2 12.04 -16.05 11.30
CA LYS A 2 10.97 -15.58 10.39
C LYS A 2 10.84 -14.07 10.46
N LEU A 3 10.75 -13.41 9.33
CA LEU A 3 10.45 -11.98 9.22
C LEU A 3 8.96 -11.76 9.51
N ARG A 4 8.64 -10.80 10.40
CA ARG A 4 7.28 -10.33 10.63
C ARG A 4 7.04 -9.08 9.79
N LEU A 5 6.02 -9.12 8.97
CA LEU A 5 5.63 -8.02 8.10
C LEU A 5 4.31 -7.45 8.59
N VAL A 6 4.26 -6.14 8.81
CA VAL A 6 3.03 -5.41 9.08
C VAL A 6 2.79 -4.46 7.92
N TYR A 7 1.61 -4.54 7.32
CA TYR A 7 1.16 -3.59 6.31
C TYR A 7 0.17 -2.63 6.92
N GLU A 8 0.33 -1.34 6.62
CA GLU A 8 -0.66 -0.31 6.90
C GLU A 8 -0.91 0.53 5.65
N THR A 9 -2.18 0.85 5.40
CA THR A 9 -2.54 1.79 4.34
C THR A 9 -2.07 3.19 4.72
N HIS A 10 -1.59 3.96 3.73
CA HIS A 10 -1.33 5.38 3.94
C HIS A 10 -2.56 6.08 4.53
N SER A 11 -2.33 7.15 5.27
CA SER A 11 -3.40 7.92 5.91
C SER A 11 -4.27 8.67 4.89
N THR A 12 -5.43 9.13 5.32
CA THR A 12 -6.42 9.82 4.50
C THR A 12 -5.84 11.08 3.85
N THR A 13 -6.08 11.22 2.56
CA THR A 13 -5.66 12.37 1.75
C THR A 13 -6.85 13.28 1.43
N LEU A 14 -6.55 14.50 0.97
CA LEU A 14 -7.56 15.40 0.42
C LEU A 14 -8.31 14.75 -0.75
N ASP A 15 -7.59 14.04 -1.62
CA ASP A 15 -8.20 13.28 -2.73
C ASP A 15 -9.14 12.18 -2.22
N ASN A 16 -8.78 11.46 -1.16
CA ASN A 16 -9.67 10.45 -0.56
C ASN A 16 -10.98 11.08 -0.09
N GLU A 17 -10.91 12.24 0.55
CA GLU A 17 -12.09 12.96 1.03
C GLU A 17 -12.99 13.45 -0.12
N GLN A 18 -12.41 13.72 -1.28
CA GLN A 18 -13.10 14.15 -2.48
C GLN A 18 -13.54 13.01 -3.40
N GLY A 19 -13.23 11.76 -3.05
CA GLY A 19 -13.56 10.60 -3.87
C GLY A 19 -12.76 10.49 -5.17
N ILE A 20 -11.53 11.01 -5.19
CA ILE A 20 -10.61 11.00 -6.33
C ILE A 20 -9.69 9.79 -6.26
N ALA A 21 -9.50 9.13 -7.38
CA ALA A 21 -8.53 8.05 -7.56
C ALA A 21 -7.17 8.65 -7.95
N THR A 22 -6.31 8.87 -6.96
CA THR A 22 -5.04 9.57 -7.15
C THR A 22 -4.04 8.79 -8.03
N GLY A 23 -3.99 7.46 -7.87
CA GLY A 23 -3.05 6.62 -8.61
C GLY A 23 -1.60 7.03 -8.38
N TRP A 24 -0.88 7.35 -9.45
CA TRP A 24 0.51 7.80 -9.39
C TRP A 24 0.69 9.33 -9.23
N LEU A 25 -0.39 10.09 -9.22
CA LEU A 25 -0.30 11.52 -8.96
C LEU A 25 0.09 11.77 -7.50
N PRO A 26 0.77 12.89 -7.20
CA PRO A 26 1.03 13.28 -5.82
C PRO A 26 -0.30 13.62 -5.11
N GLY A 27 -0.42 13.19 -3.86
CA GLY A 27 -1.56 13.51 -3.01
C GLY A 27 -1.08 13.95 -1.65
N GLU A 28 -1.76 14.90 -1.04
CA GLU A 28 -1.44 15.43 0.29
C GLU A 28 -2.36 14.83 1.36
N LEU A 29 -1.82 14.57 2.55
CA LEU A 29 -2.65 14.18 3.68
C LEU A 29 -3.63 15.30 4.04
N SER A 30 -4.84 14.90 4.41
CA SER A 30 -5.81 15.82 5.02
C SER A 30 -5.47 16.03 6.51
N ALA A 31 -6.16 16.95 7.18
CA ALA A 31 -6.02 17.13 8.61
C ALA A 31 -6.35 15.83 9.38
N ALA A 32 -7.36 15.08 8.94
CA ALA A 32 -7.67 13.75 9.48
C ALA A 32 -6.51 12.78 9.25
N GLY A 33 -5.92 12.78 8.05
CA GLY A 33 -4.78 11.94 7.70
C GLY A 33 -3.55 12.18 8.58
N HIS A 34 -3.27 13.42 8.94
CA HIS A 34 -2.18 13.74 9.88
C HIS A 34 -2.42 13.14 11.26
N ARG A 35 -3.66 13.18 11.77
CA ARG A 35 -4.01 12.54 13.05
C ARG A 35 -3.90 11.02 12.98
N GLU A 36 -4.39 10.40 11.91
CA GLU A 36 -4.29 8.97 11.67
C GLU A 36 -2.83 8.50 11.59
N ALA A 37 -1.96 9.29 10.96
CA ALA A 37 -0.52 9.01 10.89
C ALA A 37 0.12 9.00 12.29
N ALA A 38 -0.24 9.95 13.15
CA ALA A 38 0.24 9.97 14.54
C ALA A 38 -0.24 8.74 15.33
N GLU A 39 -1.47 8.30 15.12
CA GLU A 39 -2.03 7.08 15.72
C GLU A 39 -1.30 5.83 15.23
N LEU A 40 -0.99 5.76 13.93
CA LEU A 40 -0.16 4.70 13.35
C LEU A 40 1.21 4.64 14.06
N GLY A 41 1.88 5.76 14.20
CA GLY A 41 3.16 5.83 14.91
C GLY A 41 3.06 5.35 16.36
N ALA A 42 1.97 5.68 17.05
CA ALA A 42 1.76 5.27 18.43
C ALA A 42 1.61 3.74 18.57
N ARG A 43 0.97 3.06 17.62
CA ARG A 43 0.78 1.59 17.66
C ARG A 43 1.91 0.77 17.04
N ARG A 44 2.87 1.40 16.33
CA ARG A 44 3.95 0.71 15.60
C ARG A 44 5.36 1.02 16.12
N LYS A 45 5.49 1.23 17.42
CA LYS A 45 6.79 1.55 18.06
C LYS A 45 7.76 0.37 18.08
N ASP A 46 7.27 -0.84 17.84
CA ASP A 46 8.02 -2.10 17.89
C ASP A 46 8.61 -2.54 16.56
N VAL A 47 8.55 -1.69 15.53
CA VAL A 47 9.10 -2.02 14.21
C VAL A 47 10.59 -1.68 14.12
N ASP A 48 11.35 -2.56 13.46
CA ASP A 48 12.78 -2.39 13.26
C ASP A 48 13.12 -1.51 12.06
N VAL A 49 12.25 -1.55 11.03
CA VAL A 49 12.44 -0.79 9.78
C VAL A 49 11.08 -0.50 9.13
N VAL A 50 11.00 0.64 8.45
CA VAL A 50 9.83 1.08 7.71
C VAL A 50 10.16 1.17 6.23
N PHE A 51 9.31 0.59 5.40
CA PHE A 51 9.29 0.80 3.95
C PHE A 51 7.99 1.50 3.57
N SER A 52 8.08 2.42 2.62
CA SER A 52 6.91 2.99 1.98
C SER A 52 7.08 3.03 0.48
N SER A 53 5.98 3.23 -0.27
CA SER A 53 6.16 3.70 -1.64
C SER A 53 6.80 5.10 -1.61
N ASP A 54 7.30 5.54 -2.76
CA ASP A 54 7.82 6.88 -2.96
C ASP A 54 6.72 7.90 -3.32
N LEU A 55 5.45 7.47 -3.35
CA LEU A 55 4.34 8.40 -3.55
C LEU A 55 4.15 9.29 -2.30
N ARG A 56 3.92 10.58 -2.54
CA ARG A 56 3.91 11.62 -1.50
C ARG A 56 3.06 11.23 -0.28
N ARG A 57 1.85 10.73 -0.47
CA ARG A 57 0.93 10.38 0.61
C ARG A 57 1.43 9.26 1.53
N ALA A 58 2.19 8.30 0.98
CA ALA A 58 2.79 7.22 1.79
C ALA A 58 3.99 7.73 2.57
N VAL A 59 4.87 8.49 1.91
CA VAL A 59 6.03 9.14 2.56
C VAL A 59 5.57 10.08 3.67
N GLN A 60 4.59 10.92 3.39
CA GLN A 60 4.03 11.89 4.35
C GLN A 60 3.39 11.19 5.55
N THR A 61 2.75 10.05 5.35
CA THR A 61 2.22 9.23 6.45
C THR A 61 3.33 8.80 7.41
N VAL A 62 4.46 8.31 6.87
CA VAL A 62 5.61 7.92 7.71
C VAL A 62 6.22 9.13 8.42
N GLU A 63 6.42 10.23 7.72
CA GLU A 63 6.94 11.48 8.31
C GLU A 63 6.06 11.98 9.45
N ALA A 64 4.74 12.01 9.25
CA ALA A 64 3.78 12.48 10.25
C ALA A 64 3.55 11.48 11.40
N SER A 65 3.98 10.23 11.26
CA SER A 65 3.82 9.21 12.29
C SER A 65 4.71 9.41 13.51
N GLY A 66 5.84 10.10 13.34
CA GLY A 66 6.85 10.25 14.40
C GLY A 66 7.64 8.97 14.69
N LEU A 67 7.58 7.96 13.83
CA LEU A 67 8.41 6.75 13.96
C LEU A 67 9.89 7.11 13.81
N THR A 68 10.72 6.48 14.64
CA THR A 68 12.18 6.70 14.65
C THR A 68 12.96 5.57 13.97
N ALA A 69 12.28 4.47 13.60
CA ALA A 69 12.90 3.39 12.83
C ALA A 69 13.38 3.89 11.46
N PRO A 70 14.48 3.34 10.92
CA PRO A 70 14.94 3.69 9.58
C PRO A 70 13.83 3.55 8.54
N HIS A 71 13.70 4.56 7.68
CA HIS A 71 12.66 4.60 6.64
C HIS A 71 13.30 4.59 5.26
N PHE A 72 12.87 3.65 4.43
CA PHE A 72 13.28 3.50 3.04
C PHE A 72 12.07 3.58 2.12
N GLN A 73 12.28 4.15 0.94
CA GLN A 73 11.26 4.24 -0.11
C GLN A 73 11.55 3.23 -1.21
N ASP A 74 10.52 2.54 -1.69
CA ASP A 74 10.63 1.62 -2.82
C ASP A 74 9.47 1.82 -3.78
N TRP A 75 9.78 2.15 -5.04
CA TRP A 75 8.78 2.42 -6.08
C TRP A 75 7.90 1.20 -6.40
N ARG A 76 8.40 -0.01 -6.14
CA ARG A 76 7.62 -1.27 -6.32
C ARG A 76 6.42 -1.36 -5.40
N LEU A 77 6.37 -0.51 -4.36
CA LEU A 77 5.25 -0.39 -3.42
C LEU A 77 4.24 0.70 -3.82
N ARG A 78 4.37 1.32 -5.00
CA ARG A 78 3.39 2.29 -5.49
C ARG A 78 2.02 1.66 -5.66
N GLU A 79 0.97 2.51 -5.57
CA GLU A 79 -0.37 2.16 -6.01
C GLU A 79 -0.36 1.79 -7.49
N CYS A 80 -1.37 1.04 -7.93
CA CYS A 80 -1.56 0.78 -9.35
C CYS A 80 -1.58 2.09 -10.15
N ASN A 81 -0.83 2.12 -11.24
CA ASN A 81 -0.89 3.23 -12.18
C ASN A 81 -2.18 3.11 -12.98
N TYR A 82 -3.13 4.01 -12.73
CA TYR A 82 -4.40 4.03 -13.46
C TYR A 82 -4.29 4.69 -14.84
N GLY A 83 -3.08 5.07 -15.26
CA GLY A 83 -2.84 5.68 -16.57
C GLY A 83 -3.66 6.94 -16.78
N SER A 84 -4.45 6.96 -17.85
CA SER A 84 -5.33 8.10 -18.16
C SER A 84 -6.41 8.37 -17.10
N LEU A 85 -6.67 7.43 -16.18
CA LEU A 85 -7.64 7.56 -15.09
C LEU A 85 -7.00 8.03 -13.77
N ASN A 86 -5.68 8.26 -13.72
CA ASN A 86 -5.08 8.93 -12.57
C ASN A 86 -5.73 10.30 -12.36
N GLY A 87 -6.27 10.54 -11.18
CA GLY A 87 -6.97 11.79 -10.85
C GLY A 87 -8.46 11.80 -11.21
N ALA A 88 -8.99 10.73 -11.78
CA ALA A 88 -10.41 10.59 -12.10
C ALA A 88 -11.26 10.35 -10.82
N PRO A 89 -12.56 10.56 -10.88
CA PRO A 89 -13.46 10.08 -9.82
C PRO A 89 -13.28 8.59 -9.58
N ARG A 90 -13.31 8.16 -8.31
CA ARG A 90 -13.06 6.75 -7.92
C ARG A 90 -13.97 5.76 -8.67
N GLY A 91 -15.22 6.13 -8.92
CA GLY A 91 -16.16 5.28 -9.66
C GLY A 91 -15.74 4.97 -11.09
N ALA A 92 -14.87 5.79 -11.70
CA ALA A 92 -14.33 5.55 -13.04
C ALA A 92 -13.43 4.31 -13.13
N LEU A 93 -12.94 3.81 -12.00
CA LEU A 93 -12.11 2.59 -11.95
C LEU A 93 -12.95 1.31 -11.97
N GLU A 94 -14.25 1.39 -11.71
CA GLU A 94 -15.12 0.22 -11.58
C GLU A 94 -15.58 -0.34 -12.94
N PRO A 95 -15.75 -1.66 -13.09
CA PRO A 95 -15.39 -2.67 -12.08
C PRO A 95 -13.90 -2.99 -12.11
N ARG A 96 -13.22 -2.78 -10.99
CA ARG A 96 -11.77 -3.00 -10.88
C ARG A 96 -11.32 -4.42 -11.22
N VAL A 97 -12.20 -5.40 -11.02
CA VAL A 97 -11.88 -6.81 -11.32
C VAL A 97 -11.47 -7.00 -12.79
N ASN A 98 -12.00 -6.18 -13.71
CA ASN A 98 -11.63 -6.21 -15.12
C ASN A 98 -10.16 -5.76 -15.36
N ARG A 99 -9.53 -5.18 -14.35
CA ARG A 99 -8.15 -4.68 -14.43
C ARG A 99 -7.14 -5.57 -13.70
N VAL A 100 -7.56 -6.76 -13.32
CA VAL A 100 -6.62 -7.72 -12.69
C VAL A 100 -5.60 -8.18 -13.72
N GLN A 101 -6.04 -8.62 -14.90
CA GLN A 101 -5.15 -9.08 -15.97
C GLN A 101 -4.95 -8.03 -17.07
N THR A 102 -5.93 -7.17 -17.29
CA THR A 102 -5.91 -6.16 -18.34
C THR A 102 -5.52 -4.80 -17.78
N PRO A 103 -4.41 -4.19 -18.22
CA PRO A 103 -3.97 -2.89 -17.75
C PRO A 103 -5.02 -1.79 -17.92
N PHE A 104 -5.01 -0.83 -17.01
CA PHE A 104 -5.68 0.45 -17.24
C PHE A 104 -5.09 1.12 -18.49
N PRO A 105 -5.85 1.90 -19.26
CA PRO A 105 -5.34 2.56 -20.45
C PRO A 105 -4.14 3.47 -20.14
N GLY A 106 -2.97 3.14 -20.68
CA GLY A 106 -1.71 3.85 -20.40
C GLY A 106 -1.13 3.61 -19.01
N GLY A 107 -1.63 2.60 -18.30
CA GLY A 107 -1.22 2.29 -16.93
C GLY A 107 -0.85 0.82 -16.72
N GLN A 108 -1.13 0.32 -15.53
CA GLN A 108 -0.83 -1.04 -15.10
C GLN A 108 -2.09 -1.88 -14.90
N SER A 109 -1.92 -3.21 -14.85
CA SER A 109 -2.87 -4.15 -14.27
C SER A 109 -2.55 -4.38 -12.78
N TYR A 110 -3.50 -4.91 -12.02
CA TYR A 110 -3.23 -5.32 -10.64
C TYR A 110 -2.28 -6.52 -10.56
N TRP A 111 -2.25 -7.36 -11.60
CA TRP A 111 -1.28 -8.44 -11.68
C TRP A 111 0.15 -7.91 -11.76
N GLU A 112 0.39 -6.87 -12.55
CA GLU A 112 1.72 -6.22 -12.63
C GLU A 112 2.14 -5.63 -11.28
N VAL A 113 1.23 -5.03 -10.53
CA VAL A 113 1.50 -4.55 -9.16
C VAL A 113 1.86 -5.71 -8.24
N MET A 114 1.15 -6.82 -8.33
CA MET A 114 1.44 -8.04 -7.54
C MET A 114 2.83 -8.59 -7.84
N GLU A 115 3.26 -8.63 -9.12
CA GLU A 115 4.60 -9.08 -9.49
C GLU A 115 5.69 -8.14 -8.95
N LEU A 116 5.48 -6.83 -8.94
CA LEU A 116 6.39 -5.88 -8.31
C LEU A 116 6.47 -6.09 -6.80
N THR A 117 5.33 -6.34 -6.15
CA THR A 117 5.30 -6.65 -4.71
C THR A 117 6.04 -7.96 -4.43
N ARG A 118 5.88 -8.99 -5.27
CA ARG A 118 6.63 -10.26 -5.16
C ARG A 118 8.14 -10.00 -5.19
N SER A 119 8.60 -9.25 -6.18
CA SER A 119 10.02 -8.89 -6.32
C SER A 119 10.55 -8.15 -5.08
N PHE A 120 9.77 -7.22 -4.54
CA PHE A 120 10.13 -6.53 -3.30
C PHE A 120 10.26 -7.50 -2.11
N LEU A 121 9.33 -8.44 -1.97
CA LEU A 121 9.36 -9.44 -0.89
C LEU A 121 10.57 -10.38 -0.96
N GLU A 122 11.04 -10.71 -2.17
CA GLU A 122 12.26 -11.52 -2.34
C GLU A 122 13.49 -10.81 -1.79
N ASP A 123 13.62 -9.50 -2.05
CA ASP A 123 14.71 -8.70 -1.49
C ASP A 123 14.55 -8.53 0.03
N LEU A 124 13.32 -8.26 0.48
CA LEU A 124 13.04 -8.10 1.91
C LEU A 124 13.44 -9.34 2.70
N LYS A 125 13.08 -10.51 2.22
CA LYS A 125 13.45 -11.80 2.82
C LYS A 125 14.96 -12.01 2.91
N ARG A 126 15.69 -11.51 1.91
CA ARG A 126 17.17 -11.64 1.85
C ARG A 126 17.88 -10.75 2.85
N TRP A 127 17.36 -9.53 3.08
CA TRP A 127 18.09 -8.49 3.81
C TRP A 127 17.54 -8.20 5.21
N HIS A 128 16.32 -8.65 5.54
CA HIS A 128 15.61 -8.31 6.78
C HIS A 128 15.12 -9.52 7.56
N ASP A 129 15.76 -10.69 7.39
CA ASP A 129 15.39 -11.90 8.13
C ASP A 129 15.38 -11.66 9.65
N GLY A 130 14.33 -12.13 10.30
CA GLY A 130 14.16 -12.01 11.76
C GLY A 130 13.71 -10.65 12.27
N GLN A 131 13.52 -9.66 11.40
CA GLN A 131 13.07 -8.31 11.78
C GLN A 131 11.54 -8.18 11.74
N VAL A 132 11.06 -7.10 12.39
CA VAL A 132 9.70 -6.59 12.26
C VAL A 132 9.71 -5.43 11.27
N VAL A 133 9.11 -5.64 10.10
CA VAL A 133 9.09 -4.69 9.00
C VAL A 133 7.71 -4.08 8.87
N LEU A 134 7.60 -2.76 8.88
CA LEU A 134 6.39 -2.02 8.54
C LEU A 134 6.43 -1.61 7.08
N ILE A 135 5.35 -1.89 6.35
CA ILE A 135 5.08 -1.35 5.01
C ILE A 135 3.94 -0.35 5.12
N VAL A 136 4.16 0.88 4.67
CA VAL A 136 3.11 1.90 4.49
C VAL A 136 2.91 2.11 3.00
N ALA A 137 1.78 1.64 2.48
CA ALA A 137 1.55 1.62 1.04
C ALA A 137 0.05 1.76 0.70
N HIS A 138 -0.44 1.06 -0.31
CA HIS A 138 -1.72 1.30 -0.97
C HIS A 138 -2.55 0.02 -1.06
N SER A 139 -3.84 0.15 -1.43
CA SER A 139 -4.76 -0.99 -1.50
C SER A 139 -4.28 -2.10 -2.43
N ALA A 140 -3.69 -1.76 -3.58
CA ALA A 140 -3.18 -2.76 -4.52
C ALA A 140 -2.06 -3.61 -3.91
N ASN A 141 -1.22 -3.01 -3.06
CA ASN A 141 -0.17 -3.74 -2.35
C ASN A 141 -0.76 -4.67 -1.29
N ARG A 142 -1.82 -4.26 -0.59
CA ARG A 142 -2.50 -5.15 0.36
C ARG A 142 -3.09 -6.38 -0.34
N TRP A 143 -3.78 -6.19 -1.46
CA TRP A 143 -4.29 -7.32 -2.24
C TRP A 143 -3.17 -8.24 -2.70
N SER A 144 -2.04 -7.67 -3.13
CA SER A 144 -0.85 -8.43 -3.50
C SER A 144 -0.30 -9.24 -2.32
N LEU A 145 -0.19 -8.64 -1.13
CA LEU A 145 0.28 -9.32 0.08
C LEU A 145 -0.67 -10.42 0.52
N ASP A 146 -1.98 -10.19 0.50
CA ASP A 146 -2.98 -11.21 0.82
C ASP A 146 -2.91 -12.39 -0.15
N HIS A 147 -2.75 -12.11 -1.45
CA HIS A 147 -2.60 -13.16 -2.47
C HIS A 147 -1.32 -13.97 -2.27
N LEU A 148 -0.20 -13.32 -1.95
CA LEU A 148 1.11 -13.95 -1.86
C LEU A 148 1.36 -14.64 -0.51
N LEU A 149 0.91 -14.05 0.58
CA LEU A 149 1.29 -14.43 1.94
C LEU A 149 0.11 -14.73 2.87
N GLY A 150 -1.02 -14.08 2.64
CA GLY A 150 -2.18 -14.16 3.52
C GLY A 150 -3.14 -15.30 3.18
N SER A 151 -4.38 -14.94 2.85
CA SER A 151 -5.45 -15.89 2.53
C SER A 151 -5.16 -16.73 1.28
N ARG A 152 -4.27 -16.25 0.40
CA ARG A 152 -3.97 -16.81 -0.91
C ARG A 152 -5.19 -16.88 -1.84
N ALA A 153 -6.20 -16.06 -1.57
CA ALA A 153 -7.33 -15.88 -2.46
C ALA A 153 -6.87 -15.34 -3.82
N SER A 154 -7.69 -15.50 -4.85
CA SER A 154 -7.39 -14.92 -6.16
C SER A 154 -7.38 -13.40 -6.09
N LEU A 155 -6.60 -12.73 -6.94
CA LEU A 155 -6.62 -11.26 -7.02
C LEU A 155 -8.01 -10.77 -7.41
N GLU A 156 -8.73 -11.49 -8.27
CA GLU A 156 -10.10 -11.18 -8.66
C GLU A 156 -11.02 -11.09 -7.45
N ASP A 157 -10.97 -12.07 -6.55
CA ASP A 157 -11.79 -12.08 -5.33
C ASP A 157 -11.38 -10.96 -4.37
N LEU A 158 -10.08 -10.73 -4.19
CA LEU A 158 -9.56 -9.69 -3.31
C LEU A 158 -9.92 -8.28 -3.80
N VAL A 159 -9.78 -8.03 -5.09
CA VAL A 159 -10.10 -6.73 -5.71
C VAL A 159 -11.60 -6.46 -5.71
N ALA A 160 -12.44 -7.49 -5.89
CA ALA A 160 -13.89 -7.38 -5.88
C ALA A 160 -14.49 -7.24 -4.47
N ALA A 161 -13.77 -7.62 -3.43
CA ALA A 161 -14.24 -7.54 -2.06
C ALA A 161 -14.43 -6.09 -1.60
N PRO A 162 -15.45 -5.80 -0.77
CA PRO A 162 -15.62 -4.48 -0.18
C PRO A 162 -14.38 -4.06 0.62
N PHE A 163 -14.05 -2.77 0.59
CA PHE A 163 -12.98 -2.23 1.42
C PHE A 163 -13.36 -2.31 2.90
N GLU A 164 -12.47 -2.89 3.68
CA GLU A 164 -12.58 -2.98 5.13
C GLU A 164 -11.33 -2.37 5.75
N TRP A 165 -11.48 -1.26 6.48
CA TRP A 165 -10.35 -0.66 7.16
C TRP A 165 -9.93 -1.48 8.38
N ARG A 166 -8.63 -1.62 8.58
CA ARG A 166 -8.02 -2.23 9.76
C ARG A 166 -6.80 -1.44 10.21
N PRO A 167 -6.47 -1.47 11.51
CA PRO A 167 -5.22 -0.88 12.01
C PRO A 167 -4.01 -1.80 11.72
N GLY A 168 -3.90 -2.28 10.51
CA GLY A 168 -2.84 -3.13 9.99
C GLY A 168 -3.23 -4.56 9.66
N TRP A 169 -2.40 -5.16 8.81
CA TRP A 169 -2.43 -6.57 8.43
C TRP A 169 -1.07 -7.17 8.72
N GLU A 170 -1.03 -8.34 9.32
CA GLU A 170 0.20 -9.02 9.68
C GLU A 170 0.43 -10.25 8.81
N TYR A 171 1.68 -10.42 8.38
CA TYR A 171 2.14 -11.55 7.59
C TYR A 171 3.46 -12.09 8.14
N VAL A 172 3.81 -13.29 7.74
CA VAL A 172 5.09 -13.94 8.08
C VAL A 172 5.76 -14.39 6.79
N LEU A 173 7.02 -14.03 6.62
CA LEU A 173 7.91 -14.47 5.53
C LEU A 173 8.95 -15.46 6.03
#